data_469533b696bad4965cc9e840e8bab3ec
#
_entry.id   469533b696bad4965cc9e840e8bab3ec
#
_cell.length_a   1.000
_cell.length_b   1.000
_cell.length_c   1.000
_cell.angle_alpha   90.00
_cell.angle_beta   90.00
_cell.angle_gamma   90.00
#
_symmetry.space_group_name_H-M   'P 1'
#
loop_
_entity.id
_entity.type
_entity.pdbx_description
1 polymer ?
#
loop_
_entity_poly.entity_id
_entity_poly.type
_entity_poly.pdbx_seq_one_letter_code
_entity_poly.pdbx_strand_id
1 'polypeptide(L)'
;MEEIRIVKLVEMSEDDSPEPEPSRGATSRVARYEELEGGEGRAVFFRPQRYTAADLAPLRGTLTMLLEGELRICPVLDVSQNGAAISWTHGTPPRKGKWVSARLKFDGHEAFRGHVRIGSSRESSGTAVVGLTFDNFLLDVDDILSLRSLRAWAEGVGSIRVKDRPWGVQGGERLQARVSELRLLLEDSRERLDDLEKQLSWHSLHGAPNPVLASLERSLRAGFVPEFLRLSDAIDAEIRLLPGGHHNEQAKEWCLRQLQEFIMLSPACHRARMKPFGYPGDYEVMNFIYERFFEGSSLFARSIGLAFSEAVCCKAVRYRKDLVKRQLKALLSRRAGSQGPVRILSIAAGPAQELFELFQEVDELPVPLELVLFEQDKNALAHAFRRLTPAVEARFPGKVRMLFLHDSIKRLLRDAELFAPFGSFDLVYSCGLYDYLQQRTGTVLTRRLASVTAPGGQLLVANMVDHPARVLQEIHLDWHLIYRTREEMVDIARAAVPGARVRILEEESGVNPFCEIVRG
;
A
#
# COMPACT_ATOMS: atom_id res chain seq x y z
N MET A 1 0.66 34.21 -8.86
CA MET A 1 0.99 32.76 -8.81
C MET A 1 1.04 32.42 -7.33
N GLU A 2 -0.03 31.87 -6.80
CA GLU A 2 -0.04 31.34 -5.43
C GLU A 2 0.67 29.98 -5.47
N GLU A 3 1.68 29.83 -4.60
CA GLU A 3 2.51 28.64 -4.52
C GLU A 3 1.68 27.41 -4.14
N ILE A 4 1.78 26.38 -4.96
CA ILE A 4 1.36 25.03 -4.58
C ILE A 4 2.42 24.50 -3.62
N ARG A 5 2.08 24.29 -2.36
CA ARG A 5 3.02 23.84 -1.32
C ARG A 5 2.77 22.41 -0.93
N ILE A 6 3.81 21.59 -0.94
CA ILE A 6 3.85 20.36 -0.15
C ILE A 6 4.15 20.78 1.29
N VAL A 7 3.16 20.66 2.17
CA VAL A 7 3.33 21.05 3.57
C VAL A 7 3.58 19.81 4.40
N LYS A 8 4.75 19.74 4.99
CA LYS A 8 5.04 18.87 6.11
C LYS A 8 4.52 19.56 7.36
N LEU A 9 3.42 19.10 7.94
CA LEU A 9 2.89 19.66 9.20
C LEU A 9 3.91 19.67 10.36
N VAL A 10 5.02 18.95 10.21
CA VAL A 10 6.14 18.92 11.17
C VAL A 10 7.07 20.15 11.03
N GLU A 11 7.06 20.84 9.89
CA GLU A 11 7.97 21.98 9.64
C GLU A 11 7.42 23.33 10.12
N MET A 12 6.16 23.39 10.54
CA MET A 12 5.58 24.62 11.11
C MET A 12 5.98 24.87 12.58
N SER A 13 6.85 24.07 13.19
CA SER A 13 7.33 24.24 14.56
C SER A 13 8.81 24.58 14.68
N GLU A 14 9.50 24.91 13.58
CA GLU A 14 10.85 25.46 13.61
C GLU A 14 10.79 27.00 13.61
N ASP A 15 10.10 27.55 14.60
CA ASP A 15 10.35 28.93 15.01
C ASP A 15 11.45 28.89 16.09
N ASP A 16 12.55 29.58 15.85
CA ASP A 16 13.74 29.66 16.70
C ASP A 16 13.47 30.47 18.00
N SER A 17 12.41 30.11 18.72
CA SER A 17 12.14 30.59 20.07
C SER A 17 12.54 29.50 21.06
N PRO A 18 13.31 29.79 22.11
CA PRO A 18 13.67 28.79 23.11
C PRO A 18 12.40 28.25 23.79
N GLU A 19 12.16 26.93 23.64
CA GLU A 19 11.07 26.26 24.33
C GLU A 19 11.17 26.50 25.85
N PRO A 20 10.08 26.84 26.54
CA PRO A 20 10.05 26.86 28.00
C PRO A 20 10.24 25.41 28.50
N GLU A 21 11.13 25.22 29.45
CA GLU A 21 11.35 23.91 30.10
C GLU A 21 10.03 23.28 30.52
N PRO A 22 9.76 22.01 30.23
CA PRO A 22 8.52 21.36 30.64
C PRO A 22 8.51 21.23 32.15
N SER A 23 7.49 21.79 32.77
CA SER A 23 7.19 21.64 34.21
C SER A 23 7.10 20.14 34.55
N ARG A 24 7.90 19.67 35.49
CA ARG A 24 7.84 18.34 36.08
C ARG A 24 6.44 18.13 36.69
N GLY A 25 5.61 17.31 36.04
CA GLY A 25 4.36 16.90 36.67
C GLY A 25 3.23 16.42 35.78
N ALA A 26 3.46 15.90 34.60
CA ALA A 26 2.44 15.11 33.92
C ALA A 26 3.13 13.94 33.19
N THR A 27 3.04 12.76 33.79
CA THR A 27 3.28 11.51 33.08
C THR A 27 2.20 11.38 32.00
N SER A 28 2.43 11.97 30.86
CA SER A 28 1.67 11.71 29.65
C SER A 28 1.82 10.22 29.37
N ARG A 29 0.81 9.43 29.76
CA ARG A 29 0.64 8.08 29.26
C ARG A 29 0.55 8.23 27.75
N VAL A 30 1.65 7.99 27.06
CA VAL A 30 1.65 7.78 25.62
C VAL A 30 0.67 6.64 25.40
N ALA A 31 -0.54 6.95 24.94
CA ALA A 31 -1.53 5.95 24.64
C ALA A 31 -0.88 4.97 23.67
N ARG A 32 -0.70 3.72 24.11
CA ARG A 32 -0.19 2.67 23.22
C ARG A 32 -1.14 2.57 22.06
N TYR A 33 -0.61 2.72 20.89
CA TYR A 33 -1.37 2.59 19.67
C TYR A 33 -1.90 1.15 19.57
N GLU A 34 -3.18 1.02 19.22
CA GLU A 34 -3.83 -0.26 19.06
C GLU A 34 -3.13 -1.03 17.92
N GLU A 35 -2.70 -2.26 18.16
CA GLU A 35 -2.18 -3.11 17.11
C GLU A 35 -3.34 -3.50 16.19
N LEU A 36 -3.14 -3.32 14.90
CA LEU A 36 -4.12 -3.70 13.91
C LEU A 36 -3.97 -5.20 13.62
N GLU A 37 -5.05 -5.94 13.82
CA GLU A 37 -5.15 -7.36 13.52
C GLU A 37 -5.86 -7.58 12.18
N GLY A 38 -5.70 -8.77 11.58
CA GLY A 38 -6.48 -9.17 10.39
C GLY A 38 -5.96 -8.71 9.05
N GLY A 39 -4.92 -8.02 8.99
CA GLY A 39 -4.15 -7.69 7.81
C GLY A 39 -2.89 -7.15 8.35
N GLU A 40 -1.76 -7.49 8.13
CA GLU A 40 -0.50 -7.05 8.70
C GLU A 40 -0.45 -5.53 8.97
N GLY A 41 -1.40 -5.07 9.77
CA GLY A 41 -1.75 -3.67 9.96
C GLY A 41 -0.60 -2.81 10.44
N ARG A 42 0.34 -3.38 11.21
CA ARG A 42 1.57 -2.70 11.59
C ARG A 42 2.41 -2.31 10.38
N ALA A 43 2.58 -3.23 9.45
CA ALA A 43 3.36 -2.99 8.24
C ALA A 43 2.65 -2.01 7.31
N VAL A 44 1.34 -2.15 7.21
CA VAL A 44 0.54 -1.39 6.26
C VAL A 44 0.37 0.07 6.65
N PHE A 45 0.05 0.36 7.91
CA PHE A 45 -0.42 1.70 8.24
C PHE A 45 0.58 2.63 8.84
N PHE A 46 1.54 2.10 9.57
CA PHE A 46 2.25 2.96 10.48
C PHE A 46 3.75 2.94 10.35
N ARG A 47 4.28 1.93 9.68
CA ARG A 47 5.72 1.79 9.47
C ARG A 47 5.97 0.96 8.22
N PRO A 48 6.97 1.29 7.43
CA PRO A 48 7.52 0.36 6.46
C PRO A 48 7.85 -0.96 7.14
N GLN A 49 7.64 -2.06 6.46
CA GLN A 49 8.01 -3.38 6.98
C GLN A 49 9.46 -3.35 7.47
N ARG A 50 9.69 -3.90 8.66
CA ARG A 50 11.01 -4.02 9.23
C ARG A 50 11.46 -5.46 9.17
N TYR A 51 12.67 -5.62 8.71
CA TYR A 51 13.34 -6.91 8.64
C TYR A 51 14.38 -6.94 9.73
N THR A 52 14.19 -7.81 10.72
CA THR A 52 15.12 -7.97 11.83
C THR A 52 16.37 -8.70 11.39
N ALA A 53 17.44 -8.66 12.20
CA ALA A 53 18.63 -9.44 11.94
C ALA A 53 18.35 -10.95 11.81
N ALA A 54 17.31 -11.46 12.49
CA ALA A 54 16.84 -12.85 12.35
C ALA A 54 16.17 -13.10 10.98
N ASP A 55 15.37 -12.15 10.50
CA ASP A 55 14.73 -12.23 9.18
C ASP A 55 15.77 -12.18 8.04
N LEU A 56 16.87 -11.48 8.27
CA LEU A 56 17.96 -11.32 7.30
C LEU A 56 19.04 -12.42 7.40
N ALA A 57 18.99 -13.28 8.41
CA ALA A 57 19.95 -14.37 8.54
C ALA A 57 19.97 -15.26 7.27
N PRO A 58 21.15 -15.72 6.80
CA PRO A 58 22.44 -15.61 7.45
C PRO A 58 23.25 -14.33 7.17
N LEU A 59 22.71 -13.31 6.47
CA LEU A 59 23.40 -12.05 6.24
C LEU A 59 23.65 -11.29 7.55
N ARG A 60 24.80 -10.65 7.64
CA ARG A 60 25.17 -9.80 8.78
C ARG A 60 25.24 -8.34 8.33
N GLY A 61 24.35 -7.51 8.88
CA GLY A 61 24.32 -6.09 8.65
C GLY A 61 25.25 -5.32 9.58
N THR A 62 26.03 -4.40 9.04
CA THR A 62 26.87 -3.46 9.80
C THR A 62 26.63 -2.04 9.30
N LEU A 63 26.49 -1.10 10.22
CA LEU A 63 26.43 0.32 9.92
C LEU A 63 27.63 1.02 10.50
N THR A 64 28.40 1.67 9.63
CA THR A 64 29.55 2.52 10.01
C THR A 64 29.12 3.96 9.95
N MET A 65 29.34 4.73 11.01
CA MET A 65 29.07 6.17 11.03
C MET A 65 30.27 6.97 11.54
N LEU A 66 30.39 8.21 11.04
CA LEU A 66 31.43 9.14 11.46
C LEU A 66 30.87 10.05 12.55
N LEU A 67 31.35 9.92 13.78
CA LEU A 67 30.95 10.72 14.93
C LEU A 67 32.18 11.32 15.58
N GLU A 68 32.19 12.66 15.69
CA GLU A 68 33.28 13.41 16.37
C GLU A 68 34.68 13.08 15.85
N GLY A 69 34.77 12.81 14.53
CA GLY A 69 36.03 12.45 13.86
C GLY A 69 36.39 10.96 13.96
N GLU A 70 35.62 10.15 14.66
CA GLU A 70 35.86 8.72 14.81
C GLU A 70 34.82 7.87 14.07
N LEU A 71 35.30 6.78 13.48
CA LEU A 71 34.42 5.79 12.85
C LEU A 71 33.86 4.82 13.90
N ARG A 72 32.54 4.74 13.98
CA ARG A 72 31.82 3.80 14.86
C ARG A 72 31.16 2.73 14.01
N ILE A 73 31.43 1.48 14.29
CA ILE A 73 30.85 0.33 13.60
C ILE A 73 29.83 -0.31 14.53
N CYS A 74 28.58 -0.40 14.08
CA CYS A 74 27.48 -0.92 14.88
C CYS A 74 26.78 -2.06 14.15
N PRO A 75 26.44 -3.16 14.86
CA PRO A 75 25.59 -4.21 14.32
C PRO A 75 24.19 -3.66 14.00
N VAL A 76 23.63 -4.08 12.86
CA VAL A 76 22.27 -3.77 12.47
C VAL A 76 21.32 -4.74 13.17
N LEU A 77 20.28 -4.22 13.81
CA LEU A 77 19.24 -5.00 14.49
C LEU A 77 18.01 -5.19 13.59
N ASP A 78 17.65 -4.18 12.86
CA ASP A 78 16.61 -4.24 11.84
C ASP A 78 16.83 -3.18 10.76
N VAL A 79 16.22 -3.39 9.62
CA VAL A 79 16.14 -2.42 8.52
C VAL A 79 14.73 -2.31 7.99
N SER A 80 14.43 -1.15 7.44
CA SER A 80 13.26 -0.89 6.62
C SER A 80 13.68 -0.01 5.45
N GLN A 81 12.81 0.19 4.50
CA GLN A 81 13.08 1.05 3.37
C GLN A 81 13.55 2.47 3.76
N ASN A 82 13.06 3.01 4.88
CA ASN A 82 13.31 4.40 5.29
C ASN A 82 14.38 4.55 6.39
N GLY A 83 14.91 3.44 6.94
CA GLY A 83 15.84 3.54 8.05
C GLY A 83 16.29 2.21 8.61
N ALA A 84 17.10 2.26 9.65
CA ALA A 84 17.64 1.10 10.33
C ALA A 84 17.62 1.29 11.86
N ALA A 85 17.63 0.19 12.61
CA ALA A 85 17.99 0.21 14.01
C ALA A 85 19.32 -0.52 14.22
N ILE A 86 20.16 0.04 15.07
CA ILE A 86 21.50 -0.48 15.36
C ILE A 86 21.70 -0.71 16.85
N SER A 87 22.54 -1.65 17.17
CA SER A 87 23.04 -1.88 18.53
C SER A 87 24.19 -0.91 18.81
N TRP A 88 24.03 -0.11 19.85
CA TRP A 88 25.04 0.88 20.22
C TRP A 88 25.83 0.44 21.44
N THR A 89 27.13 0.23 21.23
CA THR A 89 28.07 -0.27 22.27
C THR A 89 29.19 0.73 22.58
N HIS A 90 29.11 1.95 22.06
CA HIS A 90 30.19 2.95 22.11
C HIS A 90 29.95 4.04 23.18
N GLY A 91 29.48 3.69 24.36
CA GLY A 91 29.18 4.64 25.44
C GLY A 91 27.86 5.37 25.24
N THR A 92 27.80 6.67 25.53
CA THR A 92 26.57 7.45 25.44
C THR A 92 26.05 7.49 24.00
N PRO A 93 24.78 7.14 23.75
CA PRO A 93 24.20 7.22 22.41
C PRO A 93 24.19 8.65 21.86
N PRO A 94 24.29 8.81 20.54
CA PRO A 94 24.25 10.13 19.92
C PRO A 94 22.90 10.80 20.12
N ARG A 95 22.89 12.13 20.21
CA ARG A 95 21.67 12.94 20.45
C ARG A 95 20.69 12.78 19.30
N LYS A 96 19.40 12.70 19.66
CA LYS A 96 18.28 12.70 18.71
C LYS A 96 18.32 13.96 17.83
N GLY A 97 17.99 13.80 16.55
CA GLY A 97 17.96 14.89 15.57
C GLY A 97 19.30 15.16 14.88
N LYS A 98 20.43 14.67 15.42
CA LYS A 98 21.76 14.86 14.82
C LYS A 98 21.86 14.13 13.48
N TRP A 99 22.39 14.81 12.46
CA TRP A 99 22.74 14.23 11.17
C TRP A 99 24.19 13.73 11.19
N VAL A 100 24.40 12.53 10.66
CA VAL A 100 25.73 11.92 10.59
C VAL A 100 25.92 11.20 9.26
N SER A 101 27.16 11.23 8.73
CA SER A 101 27.50 10.40 7.56
C SER A 101 27.57 8.95 7.96
N ALA A 102 26.93 8.08 7.19
CA ALA A 102 26.85 6.66 7.48
C ALA A 102 26.98 5.81 6.22
N ARG A 103 27.37 4.54 6.44
CA ARG A 103 27.48 3.52 5.41
C ARG A 103 26.92 2.21 5.96
N LEU A 104 25.92 1.67 5.28
CA LEU A 104 25.29 0.39 5.62
C LEU A 104 25.81 -0.69 4.69
N LYS A 105 26.26 -1.81 5.25
CA LYS A 105 26.73 -2.97 4.49
C LYS A 105 26.13 -4.26 5.03
N PHE A 106 25.90 -5.21 4.13
CA PHE A 106 25.53 -6.59 4.43
C PHE A 106 26.58 -7.54 3.84
N ASP A 107 27.32 -8.26 4.70
CA ASP A 107 28.44 -9.15 4.31
C ASP A 107 29.40 -8.51 3.28
N GLY A 108 29.68 -7.21 3.43
CA GLY A 108 30.55 -6.45 2.54
C GLY A 108 29.85 -5.72 1.39
N HIS A 109 28.65 -6.14 0.98
CA HIS A 109 27.83 -5.43 -0.01
C HIS A 109 27.33 -4.09 0.58
N GLU A 110 27.58 -2.98 -0.12
CA GLU A 110 27.18 -1.64 0.30
C GLU A 110 25.75 -1.34 -0.16
N ALA A 111 24.80 -1.40 0.78
CA ALA A 111 23.40 -1.14 0.51
C ALA A 111 23.02 0.35 0.64
N PHE A 112 23.81 1.13 1.40
CA PHE A 112 23.57 2.56 1.56
C PHE A 112 24.86 3.31 1.89
N ARG A 113 24.99 4.51 1.31
CA ARG A 113 26.01 5.50 1.68
C ARG A 113 25.39 6.90 1.61
N GLY A 114 25.40 7.62 2.70
CA GLY A 114 24.83 8.96 2.75
C GLY A 114 24.73 9.51 4.17
N HIS A 115 23.75 10.38 4.40
CA HIS A 115 23.48 10.92 5.71
C HIS A 115 22.29 10.20 6.36
N VAL A 116 22.37 10.02 7.67
CA VAL A 116 21.28 9.49 8.48
C VAL A 116 20.97 10.46 9.61
N ARG A 117 19.69 10.56 9.95
CA ARG A 117 19.23 11.32 11.11
C ARG A 117 19.03 10.37 12.29
N ILE A 118 19.54 10.73 13.45
CA ILE A 118 19.29 10.00 14.70
C ILE A 118 17.82 10.23 15.11
N GLY A 119 16.99 9.19 15.01
CA GLY A 119 15.54 9.30 15.27
C GLY A 119 15.13 9.00 16.70
N SER A 120 15.74 7.99 17.32
CA SER A 120 15.42 7.55 18.68
C SER A 120 16.60 6.85 19.32
N SER A 121 16.66 6.89 20.64
CA SER A 121 17.54 6.03 21.44
C SER A 121 16.73 5.43 22.58
N ARG A 122 16.87 4.13 22.82
CA ARG A 122 16.21 3.39 23.91
C ARG A 122 17.13 2.29 24.43
N GLU A 123 17.03 1.98 25.70
CA GLU A 123 17.65 0.78 26.23
C GLU A 123 16.76 -0.45 26.00
N SER A 124 17.38 -1.54 25.60
CA SER A 124 16.74 -2.84 25.45
C SER A 124 17.71 -3.92 25.89
N SER A 125 17.36 -4.69 26.90
CA SER A 125 18.17 -5.79 27.44
C SER A 125 19.62 -5.40 27.78
N GLY A 126 19.84 -4.21 28.36
CA GLY A 126 21.16 -3.72 28.74
C GLY A 126 22.02 -3.16 27.60
N THR A 127 21.47 -3.05 26.39
CA THR A 127 22.16 -2.46 25.23
C THR A 127 21.34 -1.29 24.70
N ALA A 128 22.00 -0.19 24.34
CA ALA A 128 21.33 0.93 23.74
C ALA A 128 20.99 0.61 22.25
N VAL A 129 19.74 0.82 21.89
CA VAL A 129 19.25 0.69 20.51
C VAL A 129 19.03 2.08 19.93
N VAL A 130 19.68 2.39 18.81
CA VAL A 130 19.57 3.67 18.13
C VAL A 130 18.84 3.48 16.82
N GLY A 131 17.71 4.18 16.65
CA GLY A 131 16.93 4.22 15.42
C GLY A 131 17.42 5.35 14.52
N LEU A 132 17.54 5.05 13.22
CA LEU A 132 18.08 5.92 12.20
C LEU A 132 17.08 6.08 11.06
N THR A 133 17.03 7.26 10.46
CA THR A 133 16.27 7.52 9.24
C THR A 133 17.23 7.97 8.14
N PHE A 134 17.12 7.39 6.95
CA PHE A 134 17.94 7.78 5.80
C PHE A 134 17.50 9.14 5.23
N ASP A 135 18.47 9.93 4.80
CA ASP A 135 18.22 11.23 4.16
C ASP A 135 17.91 11.04 2.68
N ASN A 136 16.68 11.39 2.28
CA ASN A 136 16.20 11.32 0.89
C ASN A 136 16.58 10.05 0.12
N PHE A 137 16.68 8.92 0.83
CA PHE A 137 17.05 7.64 0.28
C PHE A 137 16.06 6.57 0.71
N LEU A 138 15.68 5.71 -0.22
CA LEU A 138 14.92 4.51 0.04
C LEU A 138 15.82 3.30 -0.18
N LEU A 139 16.01 2.52 0.87
CA LEU A 139 16.80 1.30 0.83
C LEU A 139 16.13 0.27 -0.07
N ASP A 140 16.88 -0.29 -1.01
CA ASP A 140 16.43 -1.42 -1.80
C ASP A 140 16.44 -2.68 -0.94
N VAL A 141 15.28 -2.96 -0.34
CA VAL A 141 15.10 -4.11 0.53
C VAL A 141 15.06 -5.41 -0.27
N ASP A 142 14.58 -5.36 -1.52
CA ASP A 142 14.50 -6.53 -2.39
C ASP A 142 15.90 -7.03 -2.76
N ASP A 143 16.85 -6.13 -2.99
CA ASP A 143 18.25 -6.48 -3.20
C ASP A 143 18.82 -7.19 -1.96
N ILE A 144 18.58 -6.67 -0.76
CA ILE A 144 19.04 -7.29 0.49
C ILE A 144 18.42 -8.69 0.68
N LEU A 145 17.13 -8.84 0.41
CA LEU A 145 16.45 -10.13 0.52
C LEU A 145 16.97 -11.15 -0.52
N SER A 146 17.30 -10.66 -1.71
CA SER A 146 17.93 -11.48 -2.76
C SER A 146 19.32 -11.96 -2.31
N LEU A 147 20.15 -11.06 -1.76
CA LEU A 147 21.45 -11.40 -1.20
C LEU A 147 21.34 -12.41 -0.05
N ARG A 148 20.36 -12.22 0.85
CA ARG A 148 20.07 -13.19 1.92
C ARG A 148 19.76 -14.57 1.33
N SER A 149 18.91 -14.62 0.31
CA SER A 149 18.50 -15.87 -0.33
C SER A 149 19.69 -16.58 -0.99
N LEU A 150 20.54 -15.82 -1.69
CA LEU A 150 21.79 -16.34 -2.26
C LEU A 150 22.75 -16.87 -1.17
N ARG A 151 22.89 -16.14 -0.08
CA ARG A 151 23.76 -16.54 1.02
C ARG A 151 23.25 -17.81 1.72
N ALA A 152 21.95 -17.83 2.02
CA ALA A 152 21.31 -19.00 2.63
C ALA A 152 21.41 -20.24 1.72
N TRP A 153 21.24 -20.05 0.41
CA TRP A 153 21.41 -21.12 -0.56
C TRP A 153 22.86 -21.61 -0.61
N ALA A 154 23.84 -20.71 -0.63
CA ALA A 154 25.26 -21.06 -0.64
C ALA A 154 25.69 -21.86 0.61
N GLU A 155 25.10 -21.53 1.78
CA GLU A 155 25.34 -22.26 3.02
C GLU A 155 24.59 -23.60 3.10
N GLY A 156 23.43 -23.71 2.41
CA GLY A 156 22.51 -24.85 2.47
C GLY A 156 22.67 -25.87 1.35
N VAL A 157 23.49 -25.62 0.34
CA VAL A 157 23.64 -26.46 -0.86
C VAL A 157 23.98 -27.94 -0.56
N GLY A 158 24.57 -28.23 0.60
CA GLY A 158 24.83 -29.61 1.03
C GLY A 158 23.67 -30.32 1.75
N SER A 159 22.53 -29.68 1.96
CA SER A 159 21.47 -30.20 2.83
C SER A 159 20.06 -30.11 2.23
N ILE A 160 19.89 -30.51 0.96
CA ILE A 160 18.55 -30.71 0.41
C ILE A 160 17.91 -31.88 1.15
N ARG A 161 17.11 -31.59 2.15
CA ARG A 161 16.28 -32.55 2.88
C ARG A 161 14.87 -32.53 2.32
N VAL A 162 14.39 -33.67 1.89
CA VAL A 162 12.94 -33.87 1.69
C VAL A 162 12.29 -33.77 3.07
N LYS A 163 11.48 -32.73 3.29
CA LYS A 163 10.75 -32.61 4.56
C LYS A 163 9.75 -33.77 4.68
N ASP A 164 9.76 -34.47 5.81
CA ASP A 164 8.76 -35.50 6.16
C ASP A 164 7.39 -34.83 6.48
N ARG A 165 6.81 -34.22 5.46
CA ARG A 165 5.45 -33.67 5.54
C ARG A 165 4.56 -34.43 4.57
N PRO A 166 3.29 -34.72 4.96
CA PRO A 166 2.36 -35.37 4.04
C PRO A 166 2.25 -34.57 2.75
N TRP A 167 2.43 -35.27 1.62
CA TRP A 167 2.31 -34.72 0.29
C TRP A 167 0.81 -34.54 -0.02
N GLY A 168 0.26 -33.37 0.27
CA GLY A 168 -1.13 -33.07 -0.05
C GLY A 168 -1.88 -32.39 1.10
N VAL A 169 -3.15 -32.18 0.87
CA VAL A 169 -4.09 -31.55 1.81
C VAL A 169 -5.03 -32.63 2.29
N GLN A 170 -5.08 -32.86 3.59
CA GLN A 170 -5.98 -33.88 4.15
C GLN A 170 -7.45 -33.53 3.86
N GLY A 171 -8.18 -34.44 3.22
CA GLY A 171 -9.55 -34.19 2.77
C GLY A 171 -9.69 -33.15 1.66
N GLY A 172 -8.59 -32.81 1.00
CA GLY A 172 -8.54 -31.76 -0.03
C GLY A 172 -8.26 -32.27 -1.43
N GLU A 173 -8.70 -33.49 -1.79
CA GLU A 173 -8.46 -34.10 -3.11
C GLU A 173 -9.01 -33.22 -4.24
N ARG A 174 -10.19 -32.60 -4.05
CA ARG A 174 -10.76 -31.67 -5.03
C ARG A 174 -9.93 -30.41 -5.18
N LEU A 175 -9.48 -29.83 -4.07
CA LEU A 175 -8.57 -28.69 -4.10
C LEU A 175 -7.30 -29.04 -4.88
N GLN A 176 -6.69 -30.19 -4.60
CA GLN A 176 -5.47 -30.64 -5.29
C GLN A 176 -5.71 -30.79 -6.80
N ALA A 177 -6.86 -31.33 -7.20
CA ALA A 177 -7.23 -31.43 -8.60
C ALA A 177 -7.36 -30.04 -9.27
N ARG A 178 -8.06 -29.07 -8.64
CA ARG A 178 -8.20 -27.71 -9.18
C ARG A 178 -6.88 -26.98 -9.29
N VAL A 179 -6.02 -27.12 -8.28
CA VAL A 179 -4.66 -26.52 -8.31
C VAL A 179 -3.84 -27.15 -9.44
N SER A 180 -3.94 -28.46 -9.67
CA SER A 180 -3.25 -29.13 -10.78
C SER A 180 -3.78 -28.67 -12.15
N GLU A 181 -5.09 -28.48 -12.29
CA GLU A 181 -5.70 -27.94 -13.53
C GLU A 181 -5.14 -26.53 -13.84
N LEU A 182 -5.07 -25.65 -12.82
CA LEU A 182 -4.49 -24.32 -13.00
C LEU A 182 -3.00 -24.39 -13.33
N ARG A 183 -2.25 -25.29 -12.67
CA ARG A 183 -0.82 -25.49 -12.96
C ARG A 183 -0.61 -25.91 -14.42
N LEU A 184 -1.38 -26.87 -14.93
CA LEU A 184 -1.30 -27.29 -16.32
C LEU A 184 -1.60 -26.14 -17.29
N LEU A 185 -2.64 -25.33 -17.01
CA LEU A 185 -2.90 -24.14 -17.82
C LEU A 185 -1.71 -23.19 -17.84
N LEU A 186 -1.05 -23.00 -16.70
CA LEU A 186 0.12 -22.11 -16.60
C LEU A 186 1.33 -22.66 -17.34
N GLU A 187 1.61 -23.96 -17.21
CA GLU A 187 2.71 -24.65 -17.90
C GLU A 187 2.53 -24.59 -19.42
N ASP A 188 1.35 -24.98 -19.93
CA ASP A 188 1.03 -24.94 -21.35
C ASP A 188 1.09 -23.52 -21.94
N SER A 189 0.56 -22.55 -21.17
CA SER A 189 0.59 -21.15 -21.60
C SER A 189 2.01 -20.58 -21.64
N ARG A 190 2.83 -20.95 -20.65
CA ARG A 190 4.24 -20.55 -20.59
C ARG A 190 5.00 -21.11 -21.79
N GLU A 191 4.91 -22.41 -22.04
CA GLU A 191 5.60 -23.05 -23.18
C GLU A 191 5.25 -22.35 -24.48
N ARG A 192 3.97 -22.13 -24.76
CA ARG A 192 3.51 -21.49 -26.00
C ARG A 192 3.97 -20.03 -26.10
N LEU A 193 3.94 -19.27 -25.02
CA LEU A 193 4.36 -17.88 -25.04
C LEU A 193 5.89 -17.73 -25.10
N ASP A 194 6.63 -18.62 -24.44
CA ASP A 194 8.09 -18.69 -24.55
C ASP A 194 8.54 -19.06 -25.98
N ASP A 195 7.83 -19.97 -26.65
CA ASP A 195 8.10 -20.32 -28.05
C ASP A 195 7.77 -19.17 -29.02
N LEU A 196 6.69 -18.43 -28.76
CA LEU A 196 6.39 -17.22 -29.53
C LEU A 196 7.47 -16.16 -29.30
N GLU A 197 7.90 -15.96 -28.05
CA GLU A 197 8.90 -14.97 -27.69
C GLU A 197 10.25 -15.22 -28.37
N LYS A 198 10.68 -16.46 -28.51
CA LYS A 198 11.90 -16.84 -29.26
C LYS A 198 11.89 -16.39 -30.72
N GLN A 199 10.70 -16.20 -31.30
CA GLN A 199 10.53 -15.76 -32.68
C GLN A 199 10.48 -14.22 -32.81
N LEU A 200 10.41 -13.49 -31.70
CA LEU A 200 10.29 -12.03 -31.65
C LEU A 200 11.63 -11.37 -31.34
N SER A 201 11.89 -10.23 -31.97
CA SER A 201 13.04 -9.42 -31.59
C SER A 201 12.77 -8.72 -30.24
N TRP A 202 13.83 -8.45 -29.50
CA TRP A 202 13.74 -7.65 -28.27
C TRP A 202 12.99 -6.31 -28.50
N HIS A 203 13.23 -5.68 -29.65
CA HIS A 203 12.60 -4.41 -30.03
C HIS A 203 11.08 -4.55 -30.22
N SER A 204 10.63 -5.69 -30.72
CA SER A 204 9.19 -5.98 -30.88
C SER A 204 8.49 -6.18 -29.53
N LEU A 205 9.23 -6.64 -28.51
CA LEU A 205 8.69 -6.90 -27.17
C LEU A 205 8.71 -5.66 -26.27
N HIS A 206 9.72 -4.81 -26.42
CA HIS A 206 10.01 -3.70 -25.48
C HIS A 206 10.05 -2.32 -26.14
N GLY A 207 9.77 -2.23 -27.42
CA GLY A 207 9.74 -0.97 -28.18
C GLY A 207 8.45 -0.16 -27.98
N ALA A 208 8.24 0.82 -28.86
CA ALA A 208 7.03 1.61 -28.91
C ALA A 208 5.75 0.76 -29.03
N PRO A 209 4.58 1.28 -28.66
CA PRO A 209 3.31 0.55 -28.76
C PRO A 209 3.14 -0.13 -30.11
N ASN A 210 2.97 -1.45 -30.09
CA ASN A 210 2.92 -2.29 -31.28
C ASN A 210 1.50 -2.86 -31.46
N PRO A 211 0.82 -2.61 -32.59
CA PRO A 211 -0.53 -3.13 -32.83
C PRO A 211 -0.63 -4.66 -32.75
N VAL A 212 0.45 -5.38 -33.11
CA VAL A 212 0.50 -6.84 -33.03
C VAL A 212 0.54 -7.30 -31.57
N LEU A 213 1.35 -6.66 -30.74
CA LEU A 213 1.40 -6.94 -29.30
C LEU A 213 0.06 -6.60 -28.64
N ALA A 214 -0.58 -5.51 -29.01
CA ALA A 214 -1.94 -5.18 -28.56
C ALA A 214 -2.99 -6.22 -29.02
N SER A 215 -2.79 -6.85 -30.17
CA SER A 215 -3.64 -7.97 -30.62
C SER A 215 -3.44 -9.21 -29.77
N LEU A 216 -2.20 -9.54 -29.43
CA LEU A 216 -1.88 -10.65 -28.50
C LEU A 216 -2.52 -10.39 -27.12
N GLU A 217 -2.38 -9.20 -26.59
CA GLU A 217 -3.03 -8.81 -25.33
C GLU A 217 -4.54 -9.04 -25.36
N ARG A 218 -5.21 -8.60 -26.43
CA ARG A 218 -6.66 -8.86 -26.59
C ARG A 218 -6.98 -10.35 -26.62
N SER A 219 -6.16 -11.16 -27.32
CA SER A 219 -6.35 -12.62 -27.38
C SER A 219 -6.17 -13.27 -26.00
N LEU A 220 -5.17 -12.82 -25.22
CA LEU A 220 -4.97 -13.29 -23.85
C LEU A 220 -6.14 -12.91 -22.95
N ARG A 221 -6.68 -11.68 -23.08
CA ARG A 221 -7.88 -11.23 -22.35
C ARG A 221 -9.12 -12.04 -22.69
N ALA A 222 -9.24 -12.52 -23.93
CA ALA A 222 -10.39 -13.33 -24.37
C ALA A 222 -10.27 -14.82 -24.02
N GLY A 223 -9.07 -15.36 -23.93
CA GLY A 223 -8.83 -16.80 -23.73
C GLY A 223 -8.20 -17.14 -22.38
N PHE A 224 -6.93 -16.77 -22.19
CA PHE A 224 -6.17 -17.14 -20.99
C PHE A 224 -6.76 -16.56 -19.70
N VAL A 225 -7.09 -15.27 -19.68
CA VAL A 225 -7.53 -14.57 -18.46
C VAL A 225 -8.83 -15.16 -17.90
N PRO A 226 -9.91 -15.36 -18.67
CA PRO A 226 -11.13 -15.95 -18.13
C PRO A 226 -10.91 -17.35 -17.55
N GLU A 227 -10.07 -18.17 -18.19
CA GLU A 227 -9.82 -19.53 -17.73
C GLU A 227 -8.97 -19.55 -16.44
N PHE A 228 -7.94 -18.69 -16.38
CA PHE A 228 -7.15 -18.49 -15.16
C PHE A 228 -8.05 -18.08 -13.98
N LEU A 229 -8.93 -17.11 -14.18
CA LEU A 229 -9.83 -16.61 -13.12
C LEU A 229 -10.85 -17.68 -12.73
N ARG A 230 -11.44 -18.39 -13.70
CA ARG A 230 -12.39 -19.49 -13.43
C ARG A 230 -11.75 -20.57 -12.56
N LEU A 231 -10.51 -20.96 -12.85
CA LEU A 231 -9.79 -21.96 -12.07
C LEU A 231 -9.39 -21.42 -10.68
N SER A 232 -8.99 -20.15 -10.60
CA SER A 232 -8.69 -19.49 -9.31
C SER A 232 -9.93 -19.43 -8.42
N ASP A 233 -11.09 -19.08 -8.98
CA ASP A 233 -12.36 -19.05 -8.24
C ASP A 233 -12.79 -20.46 -7.80
N ALA A 234 -12.55 -21.49 -8.62
CA ALA A 234 -12.80 -22.87 -8.25
C ALA A 234 -11.89 -23.34 -7.09
N ILE A 235 -10.63 -22.91 -7.07
CA ILE A 235 -9.69 -23.16 -5.96
C ILE A 235 -10.23 -22.48 -4.68
N ASP A 236 -10.67 -21.23 -4.76
CA ASP A 236 -11.24 -20.49 -3.64
C ASP A 236 -12.47 -21.24 -3.06
N ALA A 237 -13.35 -21.71 -3.93
CA ALA A 237 -14.53 -22.45 -3.51
C ALA A 237 -14.18 -23.75 -2.76
N GLU A 238 -13.18 -24.50 -3.21
CA GLU A 238 -12.73 -25.71 -2.52
C GLU A 238 -12.05 -25.40 -1.18
N ILE A 239 -11.26 -24.32 -1.10
CA ILE A 239 -10.62 -23.90 0.16
C ILE A 239 -11.68 -23.55 1.21
N ARG A 240 -12.76 -22.87 0.82
CA ARG A 240 -13.86 -22.50 1.73
C ARG A 240 -14.56 -23.71 2.35
N LEU A 241 -14.50 -24.86 1.70
CA LEU A 241 -15.10 -26.12 2.21
C LEU A 241 -14.18 -26.85 3.21
N LEU A 242 -12.90 -26.50 3.25
CA LEU A 242 -11.95 -27.14 4.18
C LEU A 242 -12.09 -26.58 5.61
N PRO A 243 -11.76 -27.38 6.63
CA PRO A 243 -11.64 -26.90 8.00
C PRO A 243 -10.66 -25.71 8.08
N GLY A 244 -11.11 -24.60 8.64
CA GLY A 244 -10.33 -23.35 8.70
C GLY A 244 -10.38 -22.49 7.44
N GLY A 245 -10.98 -22.96 6.33
CA GLY A 245 -11.13 -22.18 5.11
C GLY A 245 -9.80 -21.59 4.62
N HIS A 246 -9.74 -20.29 4.37
CA HIS A 246 -8.51 -19.58 3.94
C HIS A 246 -7.37 -19.58 4.99
N HIS A 247 -7.64 -19.97 6.24
CA HIS A 247 -6.62 -20.15 7.28
C HIS A 247 -6.08 -21.58 7.33
N ASN A 248 -6.45 -22.46 6.39
CA ASN A 248 -5.93 -23.82 6.32
C ASN A 248 -4.49 -23.80 5.79
N GLU A 249 -3.52 -24.02 6.67
CA GLU A 249 -2.10 -23.95 6.34
C GLU A 249 -1.65 -25.01 5.32
N GLN A 250 -2.27 -26.19 5.32
CA GLN A 250 -1.94 -27.22 4.32
C GLN A 250 -2.42 -26.81 2.92
N ALA A 251 -3.62 -26.24 2.82
CA ALA A 251 -4.15 -25.72 1.56
C ALA A 251 -3.30 -24.56 1.04
N LYS A 252 -2.94 -23.63 1.93
CA LYS A 252 -2.06 -22.51 1.61
C LYS A 252 -0.69 -22.99 1.12
N GLU A 253 -0.05 -23.88 1.86
CA GLU A 253 1.27 -24.43 1.48
C GLU A 253 1.20 -25.17 0.15
N TRP A 254 0.12 -25.92 -0.10
CA TRP A 254 -0.08 -26.63 -1.36
C TRP A 254 -0.19 -25.65 -2.54
N CYS A 255 -1.06 -24.65 -2.45
CA CYS A 255 -1.21 -23.64 -3.49
C CYS A 255 0.11 -22.92 -3.78
N LEU A 256 0.83 -22.49 -2.73
CA LEU A 256 2.11 -21.81 -2.87
C LEU A 256 3.15 -22.70 -3.58
N ARG A 257 3.27 -23.95 -3.20
CA ARG A 257 4.22 -24.88 -3.84
C ARG A 257 3.94 -25.12 -5.31
N GLN A 258 2.67 -25.16 -5.69
CA GLN A 258 2.28 -25.51 -7.06
C GLN A 258 2.24 -24.32 -8.02
N LEU A 259 1.91 -23.13 -7.53
CA LEU A 259 1.55 -21.98 -8.37
C LEU A 259 2.45 -20.75 -8.17
N GLN A 260 3.14 -20.62 -7.03
CA GLN A 260 3.84 -19.39 -6.69
C GLN A 260 4.92 -19.00 -7.69
N GLU A 261 5.67 -19.96 -8.21
CA GLU A 261 6.72 -19.73 -9.20
C GLU A 261 6.23 -19.03 -10.48
N PHE A 262 4.99 -19.33 -10.89
CA PHE A 262 4.37 -18.69 -12.06
C PHE A 262 3.84 -17.29 -11.74
N ILE A 263 3.14 -17.17 -10.61
CA ILE A 263 2.49 -15.92 -10.21
C ILE A 263 3.52 -14.81 -9.93
N MET A 264 4.65 -15.16 -9.30
CA MET A 264 5.72 -14.21 -8.98
C MET A 264 6.51 -13.69 -10.19
N LEU A 265 6.28 -14.23 -11.38
CA LEU A 265 6.88 -13.65 -12.59
C LEU A 265 6.23 -12.31 -12.98
N SER A 266 4.99 -12.05 -12.56
CA SER A 266 4.36 -10.76 -12.76
C SER A 266 4.96 -9.68 -11.83
N PRO A 267 5.45 -8.55 -12.37
CA PRO A 267 5.98 -7.45 -11.56
C PRO A 267 4.98 -6.95 -10.52
N ALA A 268 3.69 -6.84 -10.88
CA ALA A 268 2.63 -6.39 -9.98
C ALA A 268 2.42 -7.38 -8.81
N CYS A 269 2.34 -8.69 -9.12
CA CYS A 269 2.19 -9.72 -8.10
C CYS A 269 3.42 -9.83 -7.20
N HIS A 270 4.61 -9.79 -7.78
CA HIS A 270 5.87 -9.79 -7.05
C HIS A 270 5.94 -8.61 -6.09
N ARG A 271 5.65 -7.38 -6.58
CA ARG A 271 5.68 -6.17 -5.77
C ARG A 271 4.67 -6.22 -4.60
N ALA A 272 3.43 -6.64 -4.89
CA ALA A 272 2.40 -6.79 -3.86
C ALA A 272 2.84 -7.78 -2.76
N ARG A 273 3.48 -8.90 -3.13
CA ARG A 273 4.02 -9.89 -2.20
C ARG A 273 5.20 -9.37 -1.39
N MET A 274 6.14 -8.67 -2.03
CA MET A 274 7.38 -8.19 -1.39
C MET A 274 7.19 -6.95 -0.53
N LYS A 275 6.10 -6.19 -0.75
CA LYS A 275 5.70 -5.03 0.07
C LYS A 275 6.85 -4.03 0.31
N PRO A 276 7.53 -3.50 -0.74
CA PRO A 276 8.72 -2.67 -0.55
C PRO A 276 8.47 -1.41 0.29
N PHE A 277 7.24 -0.91 0.29
CA PHE A 277 6.82 0.22 1.13
C PHE A 277 6.14 -0.20 2.44
N GLY A 278 6.17 -1.49 2.78
CA GLY A 278 5.65 -2.04 4.02
C GLY A 278 4.17 -2.42 3.96
N TYR A 279 3.53 -2.37 2.80
CA TYR A 279 2.14 -2.78 2.60
C TYR A 279 1.91 -3.24 1.15
N PRO A 280 0.99 -4.20 0.91
CA PRO A 280 0.89 -4.88 -0.38
C PRO A 280 0.25 -4.03 -1.49
N GLY A 281 -0.61 -3.08 -1.13
CA GLY A 281 -1.36 -2.22 -2.04
C GLY A 281 -0.75 -0.82 -2.15
N ASP A 282 0.56 -0.72 -2.35
CA ASP A 282 1.24 0.56 -2.52
C ASP A 282 0.80 1.26 -3.83
N TYR A 283 1.17 2.53 -3.98
CA TYR A 283 0.72 3.34 -5.10
C TYR A 283 1.15 2.77 -6.48
N GLU A 284 2.27 2.07 -6.55
CA GLU A 284 2.72 1.41 -7.78
C GLU A 284 1.83 0.21 -8.13
N VAL A 285 1.49 -0.62 -7.13
CA VAL A 285 0.52 -1.71 -7.33
C VAL A 285 -0.83 -1.14 -7.75
N MET A 286 -1.25 -0.01 -7.17
CA MET A 286 -2.47 0.69 -7.59
C MET A 286 -2.36 1.15 -9.05
N ASN A 287 -1.22 1.68 -9.49
CA ASN A 287 -1.00 2.06 -10.88
C ASN A 287 -1.11 0.85 -11.82
N PHE A 288 -0.51 -0.30 -11.49
CA PHE A 288 -0.70 -1.54 -12.26
C PHE A 288 -2.18 -1.91 -12.40
N ILE A 289 -2.96 -1.76 -11.34
CA ILE A 289 -4.40 -2.06 -11.37
C ILE A 289 -5.17 -1.04 -12.22
N TYR A 290 -4.88 0.25 -12.10
CA TYR A 290 -5.60 1.31 -12.81
C TYR A 290 -5.26 1.33 -14.30
N GLU A 291 -4.00 1.23 -14.64
CA GLU A 291 -3.52 1.38 -16.01
C GLU A 291 -3.49 0.04 -16.77
N ARG A 292 -3.70 -1.09 -16.08
CA ARG A 292 -3.73 -2.44 -16.65
C ARG A 292 -2.50 -2.73 -17.50
N PHE A 293 -1.35 -2.41 -17.00
CA PHE A 293 -0.08 -2.57 -17.71
C PHE A 293 0.13 -4.01 -18.19
N PHE A 294 0.42 -4.13 -19.46
CA PHE A 294 0.87 -5.37 -20.07
C PHE A 294 2.40 -5.40 -20.02
N GLU A 295 2.95 -5.51 -18.82
CA GLU A 295 4.37 -5.41 -18.52
C GLU A 295 4.91 -6.68 -17.86
N GLY A 296 6.20 -6.94 -18.08
CA GLY A 296 6.92 -8.07 -17.52
C GLY A 296 8.13 -8.43 -18.36
N SER A 297 9.01 -9.23 -17.78
CA SER A 297 10.25 -9.70 -18.41
C SER A 297 10.01 -10.69 -19.56
N SER A 298 8.83 -11.31 -19.63
CA SER A 298 8.42 -12.22 -20.69
C SER A 298 6.94 -12.05 -21.03
N LEU A 299 6.50 -12.57 -22.16
CA LEU A 299 5.08 -12.58 -22.54
C LEU A 299 4.23 -13.35 -21.52
N PHE A 300 4.78 -14.42 -20.96
CA PHE A 300 4.10 -15.16 -19.89
C PHE A 300 3.97 -14.33 -18.61
N ALA A 301 5.04 -13.65 -18.17
CA ALA A 301 4.98 -12.74 -17.03
C ALA A 301 3.90 -11.65 -17.20
N ARG A 302 3.79 -11.09 -18.41
CA ARG A 302 2.75 -10.12 -18.78
C ARG A 302 1.34 -10.72 -18.73
N SER A 303 1.16 -11.96 -19.16
CA SER A 303 -0.14 -12.64 -19.11
C SER A 303 -0.62 -12.87 -17.67
N ILE A 304 0.27 -13.17 -16.74
CA ILE A 304 -0.04 -13.27 -15.30
C ILE A 304 -0.47 -11.91 -14.74
N GLY A 305 0.29 -10.84 -15.05
CA GLY A 305 -0.07 -9.48 -14.64
C GLY A 305 -1.44 -9.05 -15.18
N LEU A 306 -1.74 -9.45 -16.42
CA LEU A 306 -3.03 -9.21 -17.04
C LEU A 306 -4.17 -9.94 -16.30
N ALA A 307 -3.99 -11.24 -15.98
CA ALA A 307 -4.95 -12.00 -15.23
C ALA A 307 -5.17 -11.43 -13.82
N PHE A 308 -4.09 -11.04 -13.14
CA PHE A 308 -4.18 -10.33 -11.85
C PHE A 308 -5.01 -9.05 -11.97
N SER A 309 -4.74 -8.20 -12.96
CA SER A 309 -5.46 -6.93 -13.13
C SER A 309 -6.96 -7.13 -13.43
N GLU A 310 -7.37 -8.29 -13.94
CA GLU A 310 -8.77 -8.63 -14.24
C GLU A 310 -9.46 -9.42 -13.11
N ALA A 311 -8.75 -9.76 -12.02
CA ALA A 311 -9.38 -10.32 -10.84
C ALA A 311 -10.44 -9.37 -10.26
N VAL A 312 -11.49 -9.94 -9.65
CA VAL A 312 -12.65 -9.15 -9.20
C VAL A 312 -12.27 -8.07 -8.19
N CYS A 313 -11.29 -8.33 -7.30
CA CYS A 313 -10.77 -7.34 -6.36
C CYS A 313 -10.08 -6.15 -7.08
N CYS A 314 -9.35 -6.40 -8.16
CA CYS A 314 -8.74 -5.35 -8.96
C CYS A 314 -9.77 -4.57 -9.77
N LYS A 315 -10.81 -5.24 -10.30
CA LYS A 315 -11.96 -4.56 -10.92
C LYS A 315 -12.66 -3.66 -9.91
N ALA A 316 -12.90 -4.15 -8.70
CA ALA A 316 -13.49 -3.36 -7.62
C ALA A 316 -12.69 -2.08 -7.32
N VAL A 317 -11.35 -2.17 -7.30
CA VAL A 317 -10.46 -1.01 -7.13
C VAL A 317 -10.66 0.02 -8.26
N ARG A 318 -10.82 -0.41 -9.50
CA ARG A 318 -11.12 0.51 -10.62
C ARG A 318 -12.52 1.12 -10.49
N TYR A 319 -13.52 0.32 -10.20
CA TYR A 319 -14.91 0.78 -10.10
C TYR A 319 -15.17 1.69 -8.90
N ARG A 320 -14.49 1.45 -7.75
CA ARG A 320 -14.57 2.37 -6.60
C ARG A 320 -14.01 3.75 -6.94
N LYS A 321 -12.92 3.81 -7.69
CA LYS A 321 -12.35 5.06 -8.21
C LYS A 321 -13.39 5.79 -9.11
N ASP A 322 -14.04 5.05 -10.01
CA ASP A 322 -15.08 5.62 -10.90
C ASP A 322 -16.32 6.07 -10.12
N LEU A 323 -16.66 5.39 -9.03
CA LEU A 323 -17.74 5.83 -8.14
C LEU A 323 -17.38 7.17 -7.48
N VAL A 324 -16.19 7.31 -6.90
CA VAL A 324 -15.75 8.58 -6.30
C VAL A 324 -15.75 9.69 -7.35
N LYS A 325 -15.22 9.43 -8.55
CA LYS A 325 -15.22 10.40 -9.66
C LYS A 325 -16.66 10.85 -10.02
N ARG A 326 -17.63 9.93 -10.04
CA ARG A 326 -19.06 10.29 -10.24
C ARG A 326 -19.60 11.18 -9.11
N GLN A 327 -19.25 10.88 -7.83
CA GLN A 327 -19.66 11.70 -6.68
C GLN A 327 -19.05 13.11 -6.74
N LEU A 328 -17.77 13.21 -7.13
CA LEU A 328 -17.10 14.49 -7.36
C LEU A 328 -17.80 15.33 -8.44
N LYS A 329 -18.08 14.74 -9.60
CA LYS A 329 -18.82 15.41 -10.69
C LYS A 329 -20.22 15.86 -10.24
N ALA A 330 -20.94 15.01 -9.51
CA ALA A 330 -22.26 15.35 -8.98
C ALA A 330 -22.19 16.48 -7.95
N LEU A 331 -21.15 16.51 -7.09
CA LEU A 331 -20.92 17.60 -6.15
C LEU A 331 -20.66 18.92 -6.89
N LEU A 332 -19.76 18.92 -7.87
CA LEU A 332 -19.45 20.10 -8.68
C LEU A 332 -20.68 20.66 -9.39
N SER A 333 -21.51 19.78 -9.96
CA SER A 333 -22.76 20.18 -10.61
C SER A 333 -23.76 20.81 -9.62
N ARG A 334 -23.90 20.22 -8.41
CA ARG A 334 -24.79 20.77 -7.37
C ARG A 334 -24.33 22.13 -6.84
N ARG A 335 -23.03 22.38 -6.86
CA ARG A 335 -22.42 23.61 -6.35
C ARG A 335 -22.21 24.66 -7.44
N ALA A 336 -22.60 24.36 -8.69
CA ALA A 336 -22.50 25.31 -9.80
C ALA A 336 -23.22 26.62 -9.45
N GLY A 337 -22.53 27.75 -9.65
CA GLY A 337 -23.05 29.08 -9.32
C GLY A 337 -23.08 29.44 -7.84
N SER A 338 -22.61 28.56 -6.94
CA SER A 338 -22.50 28.90 -5.52
C SER A 338 -21.28 29.81 -5.25
N GLN A 339 -21.37 30.62 -4.18
CA GLN A 339 -20.25 31.44 -3.75
C GLN A 339 -19.26 30.61 -2.92
N GLY A 340 -17.96 30.81 -3.17
CA GLY A 340 -16.88 30.14 -2.47
C GLY A 340 -16.47 28.79 -3.06
N PRO A 341 -15.30 28.29 -2.67
CA PRO A 341 -14.75 27.06 -3.21
C PRO A 341 -15.48 25.83 -2.68
N VAL A 342 -15.50 24.76 -3.47
CA VAL A 342 -15.83 23.42 -3.00
C VAL A 342 -14.58 22.81 -2.38
N ARG A 343 -14.69 22.36 -1.13
CA ARG A 343 -13.61 21.78 -0.35
C ARG A 343 -13.71 20.25 -0.29
N ILE A 344 -12.64 19.59 -0.66
CA ILE A 344 -12.57 18.14 -0.74
C ILE A 344 -11.36 17.63 0.04
N LEU A 345 -11.56 16.58 0.85
CA LEU A 345 -10.51 15.90 1.60
C LEU A 345 -10.43 14.44 1.16
N SER A 346 -9.29 14.06 0.59
CA SER A 346 -8.94 12.68 0.28
C SER A 346 -8.05 12.10 1.38
N ILE A 347 -8.47 11.02 2.02
CA ILE A 347 -7.75 10.34 3.10
C ILE A 347 -7.13 9.04 2.58
N ALA A 348 -5.83 8.85 2.82
CA ALA A 348 -5.02 7.80 2.21
C ALA A 348 -5.17 7.87 0.67
N ALA A 349 -4.78 9.03 0.15
CA ALA A 349 -5.05 9.44 -1.23
C ALA A 349 -4.36 8.54 -2.26
N GLY A 350 -3.26 7.86 -1.89
CA GLY A 350 -2.49 7.03 -2.79
C GLY A 350 -2.05 7.81 -4.04
N PRO A 351 -2.19 7.24 -5.26
CA PRO A 351 -1.86 7.93 -6.51
C PRO A 351 -2.89 8.97 -6.94
N ALA A 352 -4.01 9.14 -6.23
CA ALA A 352 -5.11 10.06 -6.51
C ALA A 352 -5.64 9.99 -7.96
N GLN A 353 -5.78 8.76 -8.48
CA GLN A 353 -6.16 8.49 -9.87
C GLN A 353 -7.54 9.06 -10.22
N GLU A 354 -8.50 9.03 -9.30
CA GLU A 354 -9.84 9.59 -9.47
C GLU A 354 -9.80 11.10 -9.72
N LEU A 355 -8.91 11.82 -9.06
CA LEU A 355 -8.73 13.26 -9.26
C LEU A 355 -8.02 13.54 -10.59
N PHE A 356 -6.99 12.75 -10.91
CA PHE A 356 -6.29 12.89 -12.18
C PHE A 356 -7.23 12.69 -13.36
N GLU A 357 -8.04 11.63 -13.37
CA GLU A 357 -9.04 11.38 -14.42
C GLU A 357 -10.15 12.44 -14.42
N LEU A 358 -10.60 12.89 -13.26
CA LEU A 358 -11.58 13.96 -13.17
C LEU A 358 -11.10 15.20 -13.95
N PHE A 359 -9.85 15.64 -13.70
CA PHE A 359 -9.29 16.80 -14.39
C PHE A 359 -8.98 16.55 -15.86
N GLN A 360 -8.88 15.31 -16.31
CA GLN A 360 -8.77 14.99 -17.74
C GLN A 360 -10.14 15.03 -18.43
N GLU A 361 -11.22 14.66 -17.72
CA GLU A 361 -12.56 14.48 -18.29
C GLU A 361 -13.46 15.72 -18.24
N VAL A 362 -13.20 16.66 -17.31
CA VAL A 362 -13.99 17.89 -17.22
C VAL A 362 -13.36 19.00 -18.08
N ASP A 363 -14.16 19.68 -18.87
CA ASP A 363 -13.67 20.79 -19.70
C ASP A 363 -13.60 22.10 -18.90
N GLU A 364 -14.55 22.30 -17.97
CA GLU A 364 -14.62 23.49 -17.13
C GLU A 364 -14.96 23.11 -15.67
N LEU A 365 -14.44 23.92 -14.75
CA LEU A 365 -14.84 23.85 -13.35
C LEU A 365 -15.88 24.93 -13.07
N PRO A 366 -17.09 24.53 -12.65
CA PRO A 366 -18.19 25.48 -12.39
C PRO A 366 -17.98 26.31 -11.11
N VAL A 367 -17.05 25.87 -10.24
CA VAL A 367 -16.68 26.54 -8.98
C VAL A 367 -15.19 26.33 -8.71
N PRO A 368 -14.51 27.21 -7.97
CA PRO A 368 -13.16 26.95 -7.48
C PRO A 368 -13.12 25.72 -6.58
N LEU A 369 -11.98 25.02 -6.57
CA LEU A 369 -11.74 23.83 -5.75
C LEU A 369 -10.59 24.06 -4.75
N GLU A 370 -10.79 23.60 -3.54
CA GLU A 370 -9.72 23.38 -2.55
C GLU A 370 -9.62 21.89 -2.23
N LEU A 371 -8.50 21.29 -2.61
CA LEU A 371 -8.24 19.86 -2.43
C LEU A 371 -7.17 19.67 -1.35
N VAL A 372 -7.47 18.84 -0.37
CA VAL A 372 -6.51 18.37 0.62
C VAL A 372 -6.31 16.87 0.40
N LEU A 373 -5.09 16.47 0.04
CA LEU A 373 -4.69 15.09 -0.14
C LEU A 373 -3.84 14.70 1.07
N PHE A 374 -4.39 13.87 1.93
CA PHE A 374 -3.70 13.36 3.12
C PHE A 374 -3.17 11.96 2.85
N GLU A 375 -1.86 11.76 2.98
CA GLU A 375 -1.20 10.49 2.70
C GLU A 375 0.02 10.29 3.61
N GLN A 376 0.19 9.07 4.10
CA GLN A 376 1.34 8.72 4.94
C GLN A 376 2.55 8.23 4.14
N ASP A 377 2.35 7.76 2.90
CA ASP A 377 3.43 7.41 1.99
C ASP A 377 3.84 8.64 1.17
N LYS A 378 5.02 9.17 1.49
CA LYS A 378 5.56 10.34 0.78
C LYS A 378 5.77 10.09 -0.72
N ASN A 379 6.00 8.83 -1.14
CA ASN A 379 6.22 8.51 -2.55
C ASN A 379 4.90 8.54 -3.31
N ALA A 380 3.83 8.02 -2.72
CA ALA A 380 2.48 8.13 -3.26
C ALA A 380 2.09 9.60 -3.41
N LEU A 381 2.33 10.40 -2.37
CA LEU A 381 2.04 11.84 -2.38
C LEU A 381 2.85 12.59 -3.43
N ALA A 382 4.15 12.29 -3.55
CA ALA A 382 5.02 12.88 -4.57
C ALA A 382 4.60 12.44 -5.99
N HIS A 383 4.13 11.21 -6.17
CA HIS A 383 3.57 10.73 -7.44
C HIS A 383 2.29 11.51 -7.80
N ALA A 384 1.35 11.62 -6.86
CA ALA A 384 0.13 12.39 -7.05
C ALA A 384 0.44 13.86 -7.40
N PHE A 385 1.37 14.50 -6.69
CA PHE A 385 1.83 15.86 -6.96
C PHE A 385 2.35 16.01 -8.41
N ARG A 386 3.28 15.14 -8.83
CA ARG A 386 3.87 15.21 -10.18
C ARG A 386 2.86 15.04 -11.31
N ARG A 387 1.79 14.28 -11.06
CA ARG A 387 0.73 14.05 -12.07
C ARG A 387 -0.35 15.13 -12.05
N LEU A 388 -0.83 15.49 -10.87
CA LEU A 388 -1.95 16.43 -10.73
C LEU A 388 -1.55 17.87 -11.03
N THR A 389 -0.38 18.33 -10.53
CA THR A 389 0.01 19.73 -10.65
C THR A 389 0.07 20.21 -12.08
N PRO A 390 0.80 19.58 -13.02
CA PRO A 390 0.83 20.01 -14.40
C PRO A 390 -0.53 19.94 -15.09
N ALA A 391 -1.34 18.90 -14.79
CA ALA A 391 -2.65 18.72 -15.39
C ALA A 391 -3.61 19.84 -14.97
N VAL A 392 -3.57 20.24 -13.71
CA VAL A 392 -4.40 21.31 -13.15
C VAL A 392 -3.94 22.69 -13.64
N GLU A 393 -2.64 22.98 -13.58
CA GLU A 393 -2.09 24.27 -14.02
C GLU A 393 -2.36 24.55 -15.51
N ALA A 394 -2.27 23.50 -16.35
CA ALA A 394 -2.51 23.64 -17.79
C ALA A 394 -3.99 23.89 -18.13
N ARG A 395 -4.93 23.27 -17.39
CA ARG A 395 -6.36 23.29 -17.74
C ARG A 395 -7.20 24.25 -16.90
N PHE A 396 -6.83 24.47 -15.64
CA PHE A 396 -7.65 25.22 -14.67
C PHE A 396 -6.83 26.25 -13.90
N PRO A 397 -6.07 27.13 -14.55
CA PRO A 397 -5.17 28.06 -13.88
C PRO A 397 -5.95 28.94 -12.89
N GLY A 398 -5.51 28.95 -11.63
CA GLY A 398 -6.10 29.75 -10.54
C GLY A 398 -7.47 29.24 -10.01
N LYS A 399 -8.04 28.16 -10.57
CA LYS A 399 -9.33 27.61 -10.13
C LYS A 399 -9.19 26.46 -9.12
N VAL A 400 -8.03 25.85 -9.00
CA VAL A 400 -7.80 24.71 -8.11
C VAL A 400 -6.63 25.01 -7.19
N ARG A 401 -6.87 24.95 -5.91
CA ARG A 401 -5.82 24.96 -4.87
C ARG A 401 -5.64 23.55 -4.34
N MET A 402 -4.44 23.01 -4.41
CA MET A 402 -4.10 21.68 -3.91
C MET A 402 -3.13 21.77 -2.74
N LEU A 403 -3.39 20.99 -1.71
CA LEU A 403 -2.55 20.83 -0.55
C LEU A 403 -2.22 19.36 -0.36
N PHE A 404 -0.95 19.03 -0.36
CA PHE A 404 -0.43 17.68 -0.19
C PHE A 404 0.11 17.52 1.24
N LEU A 405 -0.66 16.83 2.10
CA LEU A 405 -0.32 16.66 3.51
C LEU A 405 0.32 15.29 3.74
N HIS A 406 1.60 15.30 4.06
CA HIS A 406 2.34 14.11 4.45
C HIS A 406 2.29 13.92 5.97
N ASP A 407 1.41 13.05 6.45
CA ASP A 407 1.33 12.70 7.88
C ASP A 407 0.76 11.29 8.09
N SER A 408 0.86 10.77 9.30
CA SER A 408 0.45 9.42 9.62
C SER A 408 -1.04 9.32 9.98
N ILE A 409 -1.67 8.21 9.62
CA ILE A 409 -3.03 7.88 10.08
C ILE A 409 -3.11 7.87 11.61
N LYS A 410 -2.01 7.51 12.28
CA LYS A 410 -1.91 7.57 13.73
C LYS A 410 -2.11 8.98 14.29
N ARG A 411 -1.54 10.00 13.63
CA ARG A 411 -1.77 11.40 14.01
C ARG A 411 -3.21 11.82 13.75
N LEU A 412 -3.76 11.45 12.61
CA LEU A 412 -5.16 11.69 12.28
C LEU A 412 -6.13 11.14 13.36
N LEU A 413 -5.83 9.96 13.92
CA LEU A 413 -6.63 9.36 15.00
C LEU A 413 -6.47 10.08 16.36
N ARG A 414 -5.31 10.70 16.61
CA ARG A 414 -5.00 11.35 17.89
C ARG A 414 -5.37 12.82 17.95
N ASP A 415 -5.09 13.53 16.86
CA ASP A 415 -5.22 14.97 16.76
C ASP A 415 -6.59 15.36 16.19
N ALA A 416 -7.46 15.91 17.04
CA ALA A 416 -8.80 16.31 16.62
C ALA A 416 -8.78 17.57 15.74
N GLU A 417 -7.75 18.39 15.91
CA GLU A 417 -7.64 19.71 15.27
C GLU A 417 -6.76 19.68 14.01
N LEU A 418 -6.29 18.49 13.59
CA LEU A 418 -5.39 18.32 12.45
C LEU A 418 -5.85 19.07 11.19
N PHE A 419 -7.14 19.09 10.92
CA PHE A 419 -7.73 19.76 9.75
C PHE A 419 -8.38 21.11 10.07
N ALA A 420 -8.36 21.58 11.32
CA ALA A 420 -8.96 22.87 11.72
C ALA A 420 -8.50 24.06 10.85
N PRO A 421 -7.24 24.17 10.44
CA PRO A 421 -6.77 25.26 9.59
C PRO A 421 -7.42 25.30 8.19
N PHE A 422 -8.02 24.19 7.75
CA PHE A 422 -8.61 24.07 6.40
C PHE A 422 -10.12 24.25 6.37
N GLY A 423 -10.75 24.41 7.54
CA GLY A 423 -12.21 24.51 7.68
C GLY A 423 -12.94 23.19 7.45
N SER A 424 -14.22 23.27 7.12
CA SER A 424 -15.04 22.08 6.83
C SER A 424 -15.05 21.74 5.36
N PHE A 425 -15.21 20.45 5.05
CA PHE A 425 -15.16 19.90 3.71
C PHE A 425 -16.56 19.52 3.20
N ASP A 426 -16.88 19.83 1.96
CA ASP A 426 -18.12 19.42 1.29
C ASP A 426 -18.15 17.92 1.00
N LEU A 427 -16.95 17.34 0.72
CA LEU A 427 -16.77 15.91 0.53
C LEU A 427 -15.47 15.45 1.23
N VAL A 428 -15.60 14.42 2.04
CA VAL A 428 -14.49 13.68 2.60
C VAL A 428 -14.57 12.23 2.10
N TYR A 429 -13.48 11.65 1.64
CA TYR A 429 -13.51 10.25 1.21
C TYR A 429 -12.22 9.49 1.52
N SER A 430 -12.39 8.16 1.66
CA SER A 430 -11.30 7.21 1.82
C SER A 430 -11.64 5.91 1.09
N CYS A 431 -10.79 5.51 0.14
CA CYS A 431 -11.07 4.40 -0.77
C CYS A 431 -10.55 3.04 -0.31
N GLY A 432 -9.44 2.97 0.41
CA GLY A 432 -8.76 1.70 0.68
C GLY A 432 -8.13 1.59 2.06
N LEU A 433 -8.51 2.45 3.00
CA LEU A 433 -7.94 2.47 4.34
C LEU A 433 -8.70 1.56 5.32
N TYR A 434 -10.04 1.53 5.21
CA TYR A 434 -10.89 0.83 6.17
C TYR A 434 -10.72 -0.69 6.13
N ASP A 435 -10.27 -1.24 5.02
CA ASP A 435 -9.92 -2.65 4.84
C ASP A 435 -8.87 -3.16 5.85
N TYR A 436 -8.17 -2.24 6.50
CA TYR A 436 -7.09 -2.55 7.43
C TYR A 436 -7.38 -2.10 8.88
N LEU A 437 -8.51 -1.46 9.14
CA LEU A 437 -8.85 -0.93 10.45
C LEU A 437 -9.79 -1.86 11.20
N GLN A 438 -9.48 -2.16 12.46
CA GLN A 438 -10.44 -2.82 13.34
C GLN A 438 -11.70 -1.95 13.49
N GLN A 439 -12.83 -2.56 13.82
CA GLN A 439 -14.13 -1.87 13.90
C GLN A 439 -14.07 -0.64 14.80
N ARG A 440 -13.45 -0.77 15.99
CA ARG A 440 -13.28 0.34 16.94
C ARG A 440 -12.48 1.50 16.34
N THR A 441 -11.37 1.19 15.69
CA THR A 441 -10.50 2.19 15.05
C THR A 441 -11.22 2.86 13.88
N GLY A 442 -11.91 2.07 13.04
CA GLY A 442 -12.75 2.58 11.95
C GLY A 442 -13.83 3.52 12.48
N THR A 443 -14.50 3.17 13.59
CA THR A 443 -15.52 4.05 14.22
C THR A 443 -14.90 5.37 14.70
N VAL A 444 -13.73 5.34 15.35
CA VAL A 444 -13.03 6.55 15.79
C VAL A 444 -12.65 7.42 14.59
N LEU A 445 -12.07 6.81 13.56
CA LEU A 445 -11.71 7.54 12.34
C LEU A 445 -12.94 8.17 11.67
N THR A 446 -14.02 7.41 11.50
CA THR A 446 -15.27 7.91 10.92
C THR A 446 -15.82 9.11 11.68
N ARG A 447 -15.79 9.07 13.02
CA ARG A 447 -16.19 10.21 13.86
C ARG A 447 -15.31 11.44 13.63
N ARG A 448 -13.99 11.26 13.51
CA ARG A 448 -13.04 12.34 13.20
C ARG A 448 -13.32 12.95 11.82
N LEU A 449 -13.49 12.12 10.82
CA LEU A 449 -13.76 12.60 9.46
C LEU A 449 -15.13 13.28 9.35
N ALA A 450 -16.13 12.77 10.04
CA ALA A 450 -17.44 13.41 10.09
C ALA A 450 -17.39 14.77 10.80
N SER A 451 -16.54 14.98 11.82
CA SER A 451 -16.43 16.28 12.50
C SER A 451 -15.91 17.39 11.59
N VAL A 452 -15.10 17.06 10.58
CA VAL A 452 -14.57 18.02 9.60
C VAL A 452 -15.40 18.09 8.30
N THR A 453 -16.40 17.22 8.14
CA THR A 453 -17.38 17.30 7.04
C THR A 453 -18.35 18.46 7.31
N ALA A 454 -18.62 19.30 6.33
CA ALA A 454 -19.54 20.42 6.45
C ALA A 454 -20.98 19.95 6.73
N PRO A 455 -21.85 20.78 7.36
CA PRO A 455 -23.29 20.50 7.39
C PRO A 455 -23.85 20.28 5.96
N GLY A 456 -24.59 19.20 5.76
CA GLY A 456 -25.04 18.77 4.42
C GLY A 456 -23.95 18.15 3.53
N GLY A 457 -22.70 18.13 3.99
CA GLY A 457 -21.57 17.49 3.29
C GLY A 457 -21.60 15.97 3.40
N GLN A 458 -20.79 15.32 2.58
CA GLN A 458 -20.75 13.87 2.41
C GLN A 458 -19.42 13.31 2.92
N LEU A 459 -19.47 12.23 3.70
CA LEU A 459 -18.33 11.39 4.03
C LEU A 459 -18.53 10.02 3.37
N LEU A 460 -17.55 9.59 2.55
CA LEU A 460 -17.55 8.32 1.83
C LEU A 460 -16.41 7.44 2.34
N VAL A 461 -16.73 6.28 2.88
CA VAL A 461 -15.72 5.31 3.33
C VAL A 461 -15.99 3.96 2.67
N ALA A 462 -14.97 3.40 2.02
CA ALA A 462 -15.07 2.12 1.35
C ALA A 462 -14.46 1.00 2.19
N ASN A 463 -15.02 -0.22 2.02
CA ASN A 463 -14.45 -1.45 2.53
C ASN A 463 -14.80 -2.61 1.59
N MET A 464 -13.84 -3.50 1.36
CA MET A 464 -14.13 -4.71 0.59
C MET A 464 -15.00 -5.68 1.37
N VAL A 465 -15.98 -6.25 0.67
CA VAL A 465 -16.73 -7.43 1.13
C VAL A 465 -15.97 -8.70 0.74
N ASP A 466 -16.37 -9.83 1.30
CA ASP A 466 -15.82 -11.13 0.91
C ASP A 466 -16.06 -11.43 -0.57
N HIS A 467 -15.06 -12.02 -1.25
CA HIS A 467 -15.07 -12.25 -2.69
C HIS A 467 -14.21 -13.48 -3.09
N PRO A 468 -14.42 -14.09 -4.27
CA PRO A 468 -13.73 -15.34 -4.65
C PRO A 468 -12.24 -15.18 -4.99
N ALA A 469 -11.73 -13.96 -5.22
CA ALA A 469 -10.31 -13.76 -5.54
C ALA A 469 -9.38 -13.78 -4.31
N ARG A 470 -9.84 -14.22 -3.13
CA ARG A 470 -9.04 -14.25 -1.89
C ARG A 470 -7.84 -15.19 -2.00
N VAL A 471 -7.94 -16.29 -2.72
CA VAL A 471 -6.81 -17.20 -2.96
C VAL A 471 -5.63 -16.46 -3.58
N LEU A 472 -5.89 -15.71 -4.64
CA LEU A 472 -4.86 -14.90 -5.28
C LEU A 472 -4.34 -13.84 -4.32
N GLN A 473 -5.21 -13.11 -3.67
CA GLN A 473 -4.88 -11.99 -2.82
C GLN A 473 -4.18 -12.41 -1.51
N GLU A 474 -4.77 -13.32 -0.74
CA GLU A 474 -4.27 -13.68 0.58
C GLU A 474 -3.18 -14.74 0.53
N ILE A 475 -3.33 -15.77 -0.31
CA ILE A 475 -2.35 -16.86 -0.36
C ILE A 475 -1.14 -16.45 -1.17
N HIS A 476 -1.33 -16.03 -2.43
CA HIS A 476 -0.21 -15.76 -3.32
C HIS A 476 0.45 -14.41 -3.07
N LEU A 477 -0.33 -13.35 -2.81
CA LEU A 477 0.22 -12.01 -2.58
C LEU A 477 0.44 -11.68 -1.10
N ASP A 478 -0.01 -12.55 -0.18
CA ASP A 478 0.04 -12.28 1.26
C ASP A 478 -0.61 -10.94 1.61
N TRP A 479 -1.72 -10.66 0.96
CA TRP A 479 -2.46 -9.40 1.07
C TRP A 479 -3.77 -9.64 1.81
N HIS A 480 -3.72 -9.55 3.12
CA HIS A 480 -4.84 -9.77 4.01
C HIS A 480 -5.63 -8.49 4.25
N LEU A 481 -6.97 -8.59 4.23
CA LEU A 481 -7.89 -7.50 4.48
C LEU A 481 -8.91 -7.90 5.57
N ILE A 482 -9.49 -6.90 6.20
CA ILE A 482 -10.66 -7.07 7.06
C ILE A 482 -11.89 -6.86 6.19
N TYR A 483 -12.45 -7.95 5.70
CA TYR A 483 -13.70 -7.92 4.93
C TYR A 483 -14.87 -7.59 5.85
N ARG A 484 -15.80 -6.76 5.37
CA ARG A 484 -16.99 -6.37 6.12
C ARG A 484 -18.24 -6.55 5.29
N THR A 485 -19.32 -6.94 5.96
CA THR A 485 -20.64 -6.87 5.34
C THR A 485 -21.08 -5.39 5.25
N ARG A 486 -22.11 -5.14 4.46
CA ARG A 486 -22.72 -3.81 4.33
C ARG A 486 -23.31 -3.34 5.65
N GLU A 487 -23.87 -4.25 6.42
CA GLU A 487 -24.44 -4.02 7.76
C GLU A 487 -23.35 -3.58 8.73
N GLU A 488 -22.21 -4.26 8.76
CA GLU A 488 -21.06 -3.90 9.61
C GLU A 488 -20.50 -2.50 9.26
N MET A 489 -20.50 -2.13 7.98
CA MET A 489 -20.12 -0.78 7.55
C MET A 489 -21.13 0.28 8.06
N VAL A 490 -22.42 -0.01 7.99
CA VAL A 490 -23.49 0.84 8.51
C VAL A 490 -23.39 0.96 10.04
N ASP A 491 -23.05 -0.11 10.74
CA ASP A 491 -22.87 -0.11 12.20
C ASP A 491 -21.69 0.79 12.62
N ILE A 492 -20.58 0.75 11.90
CA ILE A 492 -19.46 1.69 12.10
C ILE A 492 -19.95 3.13 11.94
N ALA A 493 -20.68 3.42 10.88
CA ALA A 493 -21.17 4.76 10.59
C ALA A 493 -22.15 5.26 11.69
N ARG A 494 -23.12 4.44 12.09
CA ARG A 494 -24.11 4.78 13.14
C ARG A 494 -23.47 4.94 14.50
N ALA A 495 -22.49 4.11 14.85
CA ALA A 495 -21.73 4.23 16.09
C ALA A 495 -20.83 5.49 16.12
N ALA A 496 -20.35 5.92 14.96
CA ALA A 496 -19.52 7.10 14.84
C ALA A 496 -20.33 8.40 14.86
N VAL A 497 -21.47 8.43 14.16
CA VAL A 497 -22.32 9.63 13.96
C VAL A 497 -23.79 9.25 14.17
N PRO A 498 -24.24 9.18 15.43
CA PRO A 498 -25.64 8.89 15.76
C PRO A 498 -26.58 9.89 15.09
N GLY A 499 -27.64 9.37 14.46
CA GLY A 499 -28.66 10.20 13.78
C GLY A 499 -28.29 10.68 12.37
N ALA A 500 -27.09 10.43 11.88
CA ALA A 500 -26.73 10.76 10.51
C ALA A 500 -27.52 9.90 9.51
N ARG A 501 -27.78 10.48 8.34
CA ARG A 501 -28.32 9.74 7.21
C ARG A 501 -27.19 8.88 6.62
N VAL A 502 -27.39 7.56 6.65
CA VAL A 502 -26.40 6.56 6.17
C VAL A 502 -27.02 5.76 5.04
N ARG A 503 -26.28 5.54 3.96
CA ARG A 503 -26.64 4.61 2.88
C ARG A 503 -25.41 3.93 2.30
N ILE A 504 -25.62 2.78 1.67
CA ILE A 504 -24.59 2.08 0.92
C ILE A 504 -24.67 2.51 -0.56
N LEU A 505 -23.51 2.85 -1.13
CA LEU A 505 -23.34 3.08 -2.55
C LEU A 505 -22.56 1.91 -3.13
N GLU A 506 -23.12 1.27 -4.15
CA GLU A 506 -22.47 0.16 -4.82
C GLU A 506 -21.64 0.65 -6.01
N GLU A 507 -20.41 0.16 -6.11
CA GLU A 507 -19.68 0.20 -7.36
C GLU A 507 -20.07 -1.02 -8.23
N GLU A 508 -19.63 -1.04 -9.47
CA GLU A 508 -20.15 -1.95 -10.51
C GLU A 508 -19.99 -3.44 -10.17
N SER A 509 -18.93 -3.84 -9.45
CA SER A 509 -18.73 -5.23 -9.04
C SER A 509 -19.46 -5.63 -7.76
N GLY A 510 -19.86 -4.66 -6.95
CA GLY A 510 -20.41 -4.86 -5.61
C GLY A 510 -19.43 -5.39 -4.56
N VAL A 511 -18.13 -5.45 -4.88
CA VAL A 511 -17.08 -5.98 -4.00
C VAL A 511 -16.45 -4.91 -3.11
N ASN A 512 -16.48 -3.65 -3.55
CA ASN A 512 -15.95 -2.55 -2.73
C ASN A 512 -16.99 -1.42 -2.56
N PRO A 513 -18.09 -1.68 -1.85
CA PRO A 513 -19.12 -0.68 -1.59
C PRO A 513 -18.59 0.46 -0.73
N PHE A 514 -19.25 1.61 -0.84
CA PHE A 514 -19.04 2.76 0.04
C PHE A 514 -20.18 2.92 1.03
N CYS A 515 -19.85 3.20 2.28
CA CYS A 515 -20.77 3.76 3.22
C CYS A 515 -20.75 5.29 3.09
N GLU A 516 -21.85 5.86 2.64
CA GLU A 516 -22.06 7.30 2.59
C GLU A 516 -22.73 7.75 3.88
N ILE A 517 -22.17 8.79 4.50
CA ILE A 517 -22.68 9.45 5.69
C ILE A 517 -22.89 10.91 5.36
N VAL A 518 -24.13 11.38 5.42
CA VAL A 518 -24.47 12.79 5.21
C VAL A 518 -24.63 13.44 6.56
N ARG A 519 -23.81 14.47 6.80
CA ARG A 519 -23.87 15.23 8.07
C ARG A 519 -25.10 16.11 8.08
N GLY A 520 -25.92 16.00 9.13
CA GLY A 520 -27.08 16.86 9.37
C GLY A 520 -26.69 18.31 9.73
#